data_5bbe31903d4238fb89a2713b41c96f73
#
_entry.id   5bbe31903d4238fb89a2713b41c96f73
#
_cell.length_a   1.000
_cell.length_b   1.000
_cell.length_c   1.000
_cell.angle_alpha   90.00
_cell.angle_beta   90.00
_cell.angle_gamma   90.00
#
_symmetry.space_group_name_H-M   'P 1'
#
loop_
_entity.id
_entity.type
_entity.pdbx_description
1 polymer ?
#
loop_
_entity_poly.entity_id
_entity_poly.type
_entity_poly.pdbx_seq_one_letter_code
_entity_poly.pdbx_strand_id
1 'polypeptide(L)' 'MSDEKAMAIAEKADLVLNGYAVTLDNGNYRVINLKTGEAAYIMASGEISETNMDEVESAIAMRIVSENRKYITAD' A
#
# COMPACT_ATOMS: atom_id res chain seq x y z
N MET A 1 3.47 14.74 2.86
CA MET A 1 4.39 13.90 3.64
C MET A 1 5.82 14.39 3.40
N SER A 2 6.64 14.39 4.42
CA SER A 2 8.04 14.78 4.27
C SER A 2 8.85 13.67 3.59
N ASP A 3 9.95 14.04 2.96
CA ASP A 3 10.83 13.07 2.29
C ASP A 3 11.41 12.05 3.27
N GLU A 4 11.75 12.50 4.47
CA GLU A 4 12.27 11.60 5.50
C GLU A 4 11.26 10.55 5.92
N LYS A 5 10.01 10.96 6.08
CA LYS A 5 8.93 10.04 6.44
C LYS A 5 8.66 9.05 5.32
N ALA A 6 8.65 9.54 4.09
CA ALA A 6 8.43 8.69 2.92
C ALA A 6 9.54 7.65 2.80
N MET A 7 10.80 8.05 3.01
CA MET A 7 11.93 7.13 2.97
C MET A 7 11.84 6.07 4.07
N ALA A 8 11.46 6.48 5.28
CA ALA A 8 11.32 5.54 6.39
C ALA A 8 10.23 4.49 6.11
N ILE A 9 9.12 4.92 5.53
CA ILE A 9 8.04 4.01 5.14
C ILE A 9 8.50 3.07 4.04
N ALA A 10 9.18 3.61 3.01
CA ALA A 10 9.66 2.82 1.89
C ALA A 10 10.66 1.75 2.33
N GLU A 11 11.55 2.08 3.26
CA GLU A 11 12.54 1.14 3.76
C GLU A 11 11.92 -0.07 4.46
N LYS A 12 10.78 0.12 5.10
CA LYS A 12 10.08 -0.94 5.84
C LYS A 12 9.03 -1.67 5.01
N ALA A 13 8.74 -1.18 3.82
CA ALA A 13 7.72 -1.77 2.97
C ALA A 13 8.20 -3.07 2.34
N ASP A 14 7.26 -3.95 2.07
CA ASP A 14 7.54 -5.20 1.35
C ASP A 14 7.66 -4.97 -0.15
N LEU A 15 7.00 -3.92 -0.65
CA LEU A 15 7.03 -3.55 -2.05
C LEU A 15 6.87 -2.03 -2.18
N VAL A 16 7.64 -1.42 -3.06
CA VAL A 16 7.45 -0.02 -3.44
C VAL A 16 7.28 0.03 -4.95
N LEU A 17 6.16 0.57 -5.41
CA LEU A 17 5.83 0.59 -6.84
C LEU A 17 5.08 1.89 -7.16
N ASN A 18 5.57 2.62 -8.17
CA ASN A 18 4.92 3.85 -8.65
C ASN A 18 4.60 4.87 -7.55
N GLY A 19 5.48 4.98 -6.55
CA GLY A 19 5.29 5.92 -5.45
C GLY A 19 4.34 5.42 -4.37
N TYR A 20 3.97 4.15 -4.39
CA TYR A 20 3.16 3.52 -3.35
C TYR A 20 3.99 2.48 -2.62
N ALA A 21 3.91 2.49 -1.29
CA ALA A 21 4.54 1.49 -0.45
C ALA A 21 3.48 0.50 0.03
N VAL A 22 3.74 -0.79 -0.15
CA VAL A 22 2.82 -1.84 0.27
C VAL A 22 3.48 -2.68 1.33
N THR A 23 2.79 -2.87 2.45
CA THR A 23 3.28 -3.66 3.57
C THR A 23 2.26 -4.72 3.93
N LEU A 24 2.71 -5.96 4.07
CA LEU A 24 1.87 -7.05 4.55
C LEU A 24 1.71 -6.91 6.06
N ASP A 25 0.46 -6.94 6.55
CA ASP A 25 0.13 -6.74 7.94
C ASP A 25 -0.97 -7.71 8.34
N ASN A 26 -0.61 -8.77 9.08
CA ASN A 26 -1.55 -9.81 9.52
C ASN A 26 -2.37 -10.42 8.39
N GLY A 27 -1.73 -10.64 7.24
CA GLY A 27 -2.39 -11.22 6.08
C GLY A 27 -3.16 -10.23 5.22
N ASN A 28 -3.22 -8.97 5.63
CA ASN A 28 -3.84 -7.89 4.86
C ASN A 28 -2.76 -6.94 4.36
N TYR A 29 -3.13 -5.99 3.53
CA TYR A 29 -2.16 -5.11 2.88
C TYR A 29 -2.41 -3.65 3.24
N ARG A 30 -1.35 -2.96 3.65
CA ARG A 30 -1.39 -1.52 3.85
C ARG A 30 -0.69 -0.85 2.68
N VAL A 31 -1.41 0.03 1.98
CA VAL A 31 -0.85 0.77 0.84
C VAL A 31 -0.79 2.24 1.22
N ILE A 32 0.38 2.84 1.07
CA ILE A 32 0.59 4.25 1.41
C ILE A 32 1.12 4.98 0.20
N ASN A 33 0.47 6.09 -0.16
CA ASN A 33 0.97 6.99 -1.19
C ASN A 33 2.12 7.80 -0.59
N LEU A 34 3.33 7.55 -1.06
CA LEU A 34 4.54 8.18 -0.50
C LEU A 34 4.60 9.69 -0.75
N LYS A 35 3.81 10.20 -1.67
CA LYS A 35 3.77 11.62 -1.97
C LYS A 35 2.80 12.37 -1.06
N THR A 36 1.62 11.81 -0.81
CA THR A 36 0.56 12.47 -0.07
C THR A 36 0.42 11.99 1.37
N GLY A 37 0.84 10.77 1.65
CA GLY A 37 0.64 10.15 2.94
C GLY A 37 -0.71 9.47 3.09
N GLU A 38 -1.57 9.56 2.08
CA GLU A 38 -2.85 8.87 2.10
C GLU A 38 -2.65 7.36 2.07
N ALA A 39 -3.54 6.63 2.70
CA ALA A 39 -3.37 5.20 2.87
C ALA A 39 -4.67 4.44 2.61
N ALA A 40 -4.51 3.17 2.25
CA ALA A 40 -5.64 2.25 2.13
C ALA A 40 -5.25 0.94 2.81
N TYR A 41 -6.21 0.35 3.53
CA TYR A 41 -6.04 -0.96 4.12
C TYR A 41 -6.87 -1.94 3.32
N ILE A 42 -6.19 -2.88 2.68
CA ILE A 42 -6.81 -3.84 1.75
C ILE A 42 -6.78 -5.22 2.37
N MET A 43 -7.95 -5.84 2.47
CA MET A 43 -8.08 -7.17 3.06
C MET A 43 -7.50 -8.24 2.12
N ALA A 44 -7.20 -9.40 2.67
CA ALA A 44 -6.71 -10.54 1.89
C ALA A 44 -7.67 -10.89 0.74
N SER A 45 -8.96 -10.60 0.90
CA SER A 45 -9.96 -10.82 -0.15
C SER A 45 -9.83 -9.87 -1.33
N GLY A 46 -9.08 -8.76 -1.15
CA GLY A 46 -8.95 -7.72 -2.17
C GLY A 46 -9.85 -6.52 -1.94
N GLU A 47 -10.73 -6.58 -0.94
CA GLU A 47 -11.63 -5.46 -0.63
C GLU A 47 -10.96 -4.45 0.27
N ILE A 48 -11.27 -3.16 0.08
CA ILE A 48 -10.79 -2.11 0.97
C ILE A 48 -11.62 -2.09 2.23
N SER A 49 -10.94 -2.14 3.37
CA SER A 49 -11.58 -2.04 4.68
C SER A 49 -11.64 -0.58 5.15
N GLU A 50 -10.56 0.16 4.96
CA GLU A 50 -10.46 1.57 5.34
C GLU A 50 -9.56 2.29 4.34
N THR A 51 -9.89 3.55 4.02
CA THR A 51 -9.03 4.38 3.18
C THR A 51 -9.42 5.85 3.32
N ASN A 52 -8.44 6.74 3.19
CA ASN A 52 -8.68 8.16 3.01
C ASN A 52 -8.29 8.61 1.59
N MET A 53 -8.05 7.67 0.70
CA MET A 53 -7.80 7.93 -0.71
C MET A 53 -9.13 8.15 -1.44
N ASP A 54 -9.10 8.91 -2.56
CA ASP A 54 -10.28 9.03 -3.40
C ASP A 54 -10.52 7.74 -4.20
N GLU A 55 -11.58 7.71 -4.99
CA GLU A 55 -11.97 6.52 -5.75
C GLU A 55 -10.88 6.08 -6.74
N VAL A 56 -10.25 7.04 -7.40
CA VAL A 56 -9.21 6.74 -8.39
C VAL A 56 -7.98 6.14 -7.72
N GLU A 57 -7.52 6.76 -6.66
CA GLU A 57 -6.36 6.25 -5.92
C GLU A 57 -6.64 4.92 -5.26
N SER A 58 -7.84 4.75 -4.70
CA SER A 58 -8.24 3.48 -4.09
C SER A 58 -8.22 2.35 -5.12
N ALA A 59 -8.69 2.62 -6.33
CA ALA A 59 -8.66 1.64 -7.41
C ALA A 59 -7.22 1.29 -7.79
N ILE A 60 -6.32 2.27 -7.83
CA ILE A 60 -4.91 2.04 -8.10
C ILE A 60 -4.29 1.16 -7.01
N ALA A 61 -4.58 1.46 -5.75
CA ALA A 61 -4.06 0.68 -4.62
C ALA A 61 -4.53 -0.78 -4.70
N MET A 62 -5.80 -1.01 -4.97
CA MET A 62 -6.35 -2.35 -5.12
C MET A 62 -5.68 -3.10 -6.27
N ARG A 63 -5.45 -2.42 -7.37
CA ARG A 63 -4.81 -3.01 -8.53
C ARG A 63 -3.36 -3.40 -8.24
N ILE A 64 -2.62 -2.52 -7.56
CA ILE A 64 -1.23 -2.81 -7.18
C ILE A 64 -1.17 -4.08 -6.34
N VAL A 65 -2.02 -4.20 -5.34
CA VAL A 65 -2.06 -5.40 -4.48
C VAL A 65 -2.44 -6.63 -5.32
N SER A 66 -3.48 -6.53 -6.11
CA SER A 66 -3.98 -7.65 -6.92
C SER A 66 -2.91 -8.19 -7.88
N GLU A 67 -2.18 -7.28 -8.54
CA GLU A 67 -1.18 -7.66 -9.54
C GLU A 67 0.15 -8.12 -8.94
N ASN A 68 0.39 -7.80 -7.66
CA ASN A 68 1.70 -8.04 -7.05
C ASN A 68 1.65 -8.95 -5.81
N ARG A 69 0.54 -9.61 -5.54
CA ARG A 69 0.39 -10.46 -4.35
C ARG A 69 1.51 -11.47 -4.18
N LYS A 70 1.94 -12.08 -5.26
CA LYS A 70 2.99 -13.11 -5.23
C LYS A 70 4.35 -12.56 -4.82
N TYR A 71 4.52 -11.23 -4.90
CA TYR A 71 5.77 -10.58 -4.50
C TYR A 71 5.70 -9.98 -3.10
N ILE A 72 4.51 -9.94 -2.51
CA ILE A 72 4.27 -9.38 -1.19
C ILE A 72 4.00 -10.54 -0.24
N THR A 73 5.06 -11.19 0.19
CA THR A 73 4.95 -12.38 1.05
C THR A 73 5.67 -12.14 2.37
N ALA A 74 5.21 -12.81 3.41
CA ALA A 74 5.75 -12.69 4.75
C ALA A 74 6.83 -13.74 5.03
N ASP A 75 7.80 -13.81 4.21
CA ASP A 75 8.89 -14.76 4.43
C ASP A 75 9.97 -14.22 5.35
#